data_f8ce2684e19733104bb1d97a854e185d
#
_entry.id   f8ce2684e19733104bb1d97a854e185d
#
_cell.length_a   1.000
_cell.length_b   1.000
_cell.length_c   1.000
_cell.angle_alpha   90.00
_cell.angle_beta   90.00
_cell.angle_gamma   90.00
#
_symmetry.space_group_name_H-M   'P 1'
#
loop_
_entity.id
_entity.type
_entity.pdbx_description
1 polymer ?
#
loop_
_entity_poly.entity_id
_entity_poly.type
_entity_poly.pdbx_seq_one_letter_code
_entity_poly.pdbx_strand_id
1 'polypeptide(L)'
;FIREFKDWDYKRNFFDLNKNGYGTAVYSFSKNQRNYSLVCFAQHINSDERSDRVIATKWDAAFVLHDGIPTKEDIKRLKENVPKQEVGRVSCKELTLSRANRSVRAFDHVVDSLSLGKQPDKKLLNKVGYLYRTTAVYGSGKFGLADRFRIKDRKEIYGPFRLEMMLVYLVRQFTFDQVNHIAKSKNPDKAIELDENIARNLGIGNSTGLGMAPFIVNHPTLLHNWIYCREK
;
A
#
# COMPACT_ATOMS: atom_id res chain seq x y z
N PHE A 1 10.24 -10.13 -5.28
CA PHE A 1 9.71 -9.45 -4.09
C PHE A 1 9.64 -10.39 -2.91
N ILE A 2 8.96 -11.50 -3.07
CA ILE A 2 8.85 -12.55 -2.04
C ILE A 2 10.23 -13.05 -1.55
N ARG A 3 11.27 -12.97 -2.38
CA ARG A 3 12.62 -13.40 -2.03
C ARG A 3 13.26 -12.56 -0.91
N GLU A 4 13.06 -11.24 -0.92
CA GLU A 4 13.67 -10.32 0.06
C GLU A 4 13.02 -10.44 1.44
N PHE A 5 11.73 -10.76 1.48
CA PHE A 5 10.95 -10.85 2.70
C PHE A 5 10.38 -12.25 2.97
N LYS A 6 10.90 -13.30 2.30
CA LYS A 6 10.38 -14.68 2.45
C LYS A 6 10.48 -15.23 3.88
N ASP A 7 11.44 -14.72 4.64
CA ASP A 7 11.69 -15.14 6.02
C ASP A 7 11.04 -14.19 7.03
N TRP A 8 10.14 -13.34 6.58
CA TRP A 8 9.37 -12.45 7.42
C TRP A 8 7.97 -12.98 7.63
N ASP A 9 7.49 -12.90 8.87
CA ASP A 9 6.11 -13.23 9.20
C ASP A 9 5.22 -12.05 8.84
N TYR A 10 4.26 -12.31 7.97
CA TYR A 10 3.22 -11.36 7.60
C TYR A 10 1.96 -11.59 8.42
N LYS A 11 1.35 -10.50 8.92
CA LYS A 11 0.10 -10.58 9.67
C LYS A 11 -0.79 -9.37 9.40
N ARG A 12 -2.09 -9.63 9.21
CA ARG A 12 -3.14 -8.63 9.27
C ARG A 12 -3.61 -8.51 10.72
N ASN A 13 -3.16 -7.47 11.44
CA ASN A 13 -3.39 -7.29 12.86
C ASN A 13 -4.76 -6.71 13.18
N PHE A 14 -5.22 -5.81 12.31
CA PHE A 14 -6.49 -5.11 12.47
C PHE A 14 -7.08 -4.79 11.10
N PHE A 15 -8.41 -4.95 10.99
CA PHE A 15 -9.11 -4.66 9.74
C PHE A 15 -10.56 -4.29 10.06
N ASP A 16 -10.81 -2.99 10.16
CA ASP A 16 -12.11 -2.42 10.44
C ASP A 16 -12.49 -1.46 9.32
N LEU A 17 -13.13 -2.01 8.30
CA LEU A 17 -13.65 -1.27 7.16
C LEU A 17 -15.17 -1.47 7.09
N ASN A 18 -15.89 -0.38 6.81
CA ASN A 18 -17.31 -0.47 6.52
C ASN A 18 -17.56 -1.16 5.15
N LYS A 19 -18.82 -1.39 4.82
CA LYS A 19 -19.23 -2.07 3.57
C LYS A 19 -18.71 -1.41 2.28
N ASN A 20 -18.34 -0.14 2.33
CA ASN A 20 -17.78 0.61 1.20
C ASN A 20 -16.25 0.63 1.21
N GLY A 21 -15.63 -0.07 2.15
CA GLY A 21 -14.19 -0.19 2.27
C GLY A 21 -13.52 1.02 2.92
N TYR A 22 -14.24 1.84 3.69
CA TYR A 22 -13.69 2.98 4.44
C TYR A 22 -13.47 2.62 5.89
N GLY A 23 -12.34 3.02 6.45
CA GLY A 23 -11.98 2.71 7.82
C GLY A 23 -10.49 2.61 8.03
N THR A 24 -10.06 1.73 8.92
CA THR A 24 -8.66 1.57 9.33
C THR A 24 -8.25 0.11 9.24
N ALA A 25 -7.04 -0.14 8.74
CA ALA A 25 -6.43 -1.46 8.76
C ALA A 25 -4.96 -1.38 9.19
N VAL A 26 -4.44 -2.46 9.77
CA VAL A 26 -3.04 -2.56 10.21
C VAL A 26 -2.49 -3.92 9.78
N TYR A 27 -1.38 -3.87 9.07
CA TYR A 27 -0.62 -5.03 8.61
C TYR A 27 0.80 -4.95 9.15
N SER A 28 1.40 -6.08 9.52
CA SER A 28 2.77 -6.09 9.98
C SER A 28 3.64 -7.13 9.29
N PHE A 29 4.91 -6.81 9.22
CA PHE A 29 6.01 -7.72 8.99
C PHE A 29 6.86 -7.86 10.24
N SER A 30 7.22 -9.10 10.57
CA SER A 30 8.02 -9.43 11.74
C SER A 30 9.18 -10.33 11.38
N LYS A 31 10.36 -10.02 11.91
CA LYS A 31 11.55 -10.88 11.82
C LYS A 31 12.49 -10.57 12.98
N ASN A 32 12.96 -11.61 13.70
CA ASN A 32 13.98 -11.49 14.75
C ASN A 32 13.66 -10.37 15.75
N GLN A 33 12.44 -10.35 16.30
CA GLN A 33 11.93 -9.33 17.24
C GLN A 33 11.77 -7.92 16.65
N ARG A 34 12.02 -7.73 15.37
CA ARG A 34 11.70 -6.50 14.64
C ARG A 34 10.31 -6.59 14.03
N ASN A 35 9.57 -5.52 14.19
CA ASN A 35 8.22 -5.38 13.63
C ASN A 35 8.15 -4.07 12.84
N TYR A 36 7.51 -4.12 11.69
CA TYR A 36 7.16 -2.94 10.90
C TYR A 36 5.70 -3.05 10.53
N SER A 37 4.94 -2.00 10.73
CA SER A 37 3.50 -2.03 10.49
C SER A 37 3.08 -0.98 9.50
N LEU A 38 2.28 -1.37 8.52
CA LEU A 38 1.52 -0.45 7.68
C LEU A 38 0.20 -0.14 8.38
N VAL A 39 -0.04 1.13 8.66
CA VAL A 39 -1.34 1.64 9.10
C VAL A 39 -2.02 2.29 7.91
N CYS A 40 -3.21 1.83 7.57
CA CYS A 40 -4.00 2.28 6.43
C CYS A 40 -5.23 3.02 6.92
N PHE A 41 -5.49 4.18 6.35
CA PHE A 41 -6.71 4.95 6.57
C PHE A 41 -7.40 5.17 5.23
N ALA A 42 -8.55 4.53 5.03
CA ALA A 42 -9.36 4.69 3.84
C ALA A 42 -10.56 5.60 4.11
N GLN A 43 -10.84 6.52 3.21
CA GLN A 43 -11.89 7.52 3.36
C GLN A 43 -12.72 7.68 2.08
N HIS A 44 -13.89 8.30 2.23
CA HIS A 44 -14.74 8.61 1.11
C HIS A 44 -14.23 9.86 0.37
N ILE A 45 -14.21 9.79 -0.95
CA ILE A 45 -14.08 10.95 -1.85
C ILE A 45 -15.25 10.90 -2.81
N ASN A 46 -15.87 12.05 -3.07
CA ASN A 46 -16.91 12.15 -4.08
C ASN A 46 -16.37 11.77 -5.48
N SER A 47 -17.20 11.15 -6.29
CA SER A 47 -16.79 10.62 -7.59
C SER A 47 -16.25 11.69 -8.56
N ASP A 48 -16.83 12.89 -8.50
CA ASP A 48 -16.44 14.06 -9.29
C ASP A 48 -15.08 14.65 -8.88
N GLU A 49 -14.66 14.42 -7.64
CA GLU A 49 -13.36 14.84 -7.11
C GLU A 49 -12.26 13.78 -7.30
N ARG A 50 -12.63 12.57 -7.72
CA ARG A 50 -11.70 11.45 -7.87
C ARG A 50 -10.99 11.50 -9.21
N SER A 51 -9.68 11.35 -9.18
CA SER A 51 -8.86 11.27 -10.39
C SER A 51 -7.71 10.28 -10.21
N ASP A 52 -7.12 9.82 -11.31
CA ASP A 52 -5.88 9.03 -11.29
C ASP A 52 -4.67 9.85 -10.79
N ARG A 53 -4.83 11.16 -10.64
CA ARG A 53 -3.80 12.02 -10.05
C ARG A 53 -4.07 12.18 -8.56
N VAL A 54 -3.08 11.89 -7.74
CA VAL A 54 -3.15 12.19 -6.31
C VAL A 54 -2.81 13.67 -6.14
N ILE A 55 -3.82 14.47 -5.86
CA ILE A 55 -3.67 15.91 -5.61
C ILE A 55 -3.51 16.13 -4.11
N ALA A 56 -2.91 17.25 -3.73
CA ALA A 56 -2.48 17.52 -2.37
C ALA A 56 -3.58 17.54 -1.29
N THR A 57 -4.86 17.65 -1.65
CA THR A 57 -5.95 17.92 -0.70
C THR A 57 -6.90 16.77 -0.45
N LYS A 58 -7.09 15.86 -1.43
CA LYS A 58 -8.07 14.76 -1.33
C LYS A 58 -7.48 13.46 -1.87
N TRP A 59 -7.70 12.38 -1.14
CA TRP A 59 -7.21 11.03 -1.49
C TRP A 59 -8.10 9.96 -0.86
N ASP A 60 -8.20 8.81 -1.51
CA ASP A 60 -9.00 7.66 -1.07
C ASP A 60 -8.37 6.94 0.12
N ALA A 61 -7.06 6.93 0.21
CA ALA A 61 -6.35 6.29 1.30
C ALA A 61 -5.04 7.01 1.65
N ALA A 62 -4.67 6.93 2.91
CA ALA A 62 -3.37 7.34 3.40
C ALA A 62 -2.71 6.18 4.15
N PHE A 63 -1.40 6.08 4.02
CA PHE A 63 -0.60 5.00 4.55
C PHE A 63 0.53 5.54 5.40
N VAL A 64 0.78 4.89 6.52
CA VAL A 64 1.92 5.16 7.40
C VAL A 64 2.67 3.85 7.60
N LEU A 65 3.94 3.81 7.25
CA LEU A 65 4.82 2.72 7.66
C LEU A 65 5.45 3.09 9.01
N HIS A 66 5.11 2.31 10.02
CA HIS A 66 5.43 2.53 11.41
C HIS A 66 6.49 1.53 11.89
N ASP A 67 7.40 1.97 12.74
CA ASP A 67 8.36 1.11 13.42
C ASP A 67 7.71 0.46 14.64
N GLY A 68 7.60 -0.85 14.61
CA GLY A 68 6.90 -1.61 15.63
C GLY A 68 5.42 -1.86 15.32
N ILE A 69 4.72 -2.38 16.32
CA ILE A 69 3.26 -2.58 16.27
C ILE A 69 2.62 -1.34 16.92
N PRO A 70 1.76 -0.60 16.19
CA PRO A 70 1.16 0.61 16.72
C PRO A 70 0.17 0.30 17.84
N THR A 71 0.19 1.13 18.90
CA THR A 71 -0.81 1.11 19.95
C THR A 71 -2.11 1.78 19.48
N LYS A 72 -3.17 1.69 20.25
CA LYS A 72 -4.42 2.42 19.96
C LYS A 72 -4.20 3.94 19.94
N GLU A 73 -3.36 4.44 20.82
CA GLU A 73 -2.96 5.84 20.91
C GLU A 73 -2.15 6.27 19.67
N ASP A 74 -1.21 5.42 19.21
CA ASP A 74 -0.49 5.67 17.97
C ASP A 74 -1.46 5.75 16.78
N ILE A 75 -2.41 4.82 16.65
CA ILE A 75 -3.40 4.82 15.58
C ILE A 75 -4.27 6.09 15.63
N LYS A 76 -4.72 6.50 16.83
CA LYS A 76 -5.50 7.73 16.99
C LYS A 76 -4.69 8.96 16.55
N ARG A 77 -3.48 9.10 17.05
CA ARG A 77 -2.55 10.19 16.68
C ARG A 77 -2.26 10.22 15.18
N LEU A 78 -2.01 9.05 14.58
CA LEU A 78 -1.77 8.94 13.15
C LEU A 78 -3.00 9.36 12.34
N LYS A 79 -4.20 8.95 12.75
CA LYS A 79 -5.45 9.34 12.08
C LYS A 79 -5.67 10.85 12.09
N GLU A 80 -5.29 11.54 13.16
CA GLU A 80 -5.38 12.99 13.27
C GLU A 80 -4.34 13.72 12.39
N ASN A 81 -3.16 13.12 12.21
CA ASN A 81 -2.04 13.73 11.51
C ASN A 81 -1.98 13.40 10.01
N VAL A 82 -2.49 12.24 9.61
CA VAL A 82 -2.45 11.76 8.23
C VAL A 82 -3.00 12.77 7.20
N PRO A 83 -4.12 13.47 7.45
CA PRO A 83 -4.63 14.47 6.52
C PRO A 83 -3.64 15.59 6.24
N LYS A 84 -2.76 15.88 7.16
CA LYS A 84 -1.83 17.01 7.08
C LYS A 84 -0.50 16.64 6.44
N GLN A 85 -0.03 15.41 6.64
CA GLN A 85 1.21 14.83 6.07
C GLN A 85 2.39 15.81 5.94
N GLU A 86 2.53 16.70 6.88
CA GLU A 86 3.59 17.71 6.87
C GLU A 86 4.86 17.17 7.54
N VAL A 87 5.98 17.47 6.94
CA VAL A 87 7.29 17.26 7.56
C VAL A 87 7.30 17.98 8.92
N GLY A 88 7.71 17.26 9.97
CA GLY A 88 7.70 17.81 11.35
C GLY A 88 6.50 17.40 12.20
N ARG A 89 5.47 16.78 11.62
CA ARG A 89 4.35 16.18 12.37
C ARG A 89 4.48 14.67 12.57
N VAL A 90 5.52 14.09 12.05
CA VAL A 90 5.85 12.67 12.21
C VAL A 90 6.74 12.48 13.42
N SER A 91 6.45 11.45 14.20
CA SER A 91 7.33 11.04 15.30
C SER A 91 8.52 10.22 14.79
N CYS A 92 9.44 9.88 15.72
CA CYS A 92 10.56 9.00 15.39
C CYS A 92 10.15 7.57 14.99
N LYS A 93 8.90 7.19 15.21
CA LYS A 93 8.37 5.86 14.86
C LYS A 93 7.81 5.77 13.44
N GLU A 94 7.45 6.86 12.78
CA GLU A 94 6.98 6.82 11.41
C GLU A 94 8.16 6.73 10.46
N LEU A 95 8.21 5.65 9.68
CA LEU A 95 9.27 5.41 8.70
C LEU A 95 8.94 6.05 7.35
N THR A 96 7.67 6.07 6.99
CA THR A 96 7.22 6.71 5.76
C THR A 96 5.73 7.02 5.78
N LEU A 97 5.35 8.02 4.99
CA LEU A 97 3.96 8.40 4.75
C LEU A 97 3.67 8.42 3.25
N SER A 98 2.49 7.95 2.87
CA SER A 98 2.04 7.97 1.49
C SER A 98 0.53 8.23 1.42
N ARG A 99 0.09 8.78 0.32
CA ARG A 99 -1.32 8.97 -0.04
C ARG A 99 -1.60 8.27 -1.35
N ALA A 100 -2.83 7.80 -1.53
CA ALA A 100 -3.18 7.12 -2.76
C ALA A 100 -4.63 7.37 -3.16
N ASN A 101 -4.88 7.33 -4.46
CA ASN A 101 -6.21 7.30 -5.02
C ASN A 101 -6.47 5.96 -5.71
N ARG A 102 -7.72 5.50 -5.61
CA ARG A 102 -8.21 4.34 -6.36
C ARG A 102 -8.12 4.64 -7.86
N SER A 103 -7.71 3.66 -8.63
CA SER A 103 -7.76 3.79 -10.10
C SER A 103 -9.20 3.94 -10.56
N VAL A 104 -9.53 5.06 -11.17
CA VAL A 104 -10.87 5.31 -11.74
C VAL A 104 -11.23 4.33 -12.88
N ARG A 105 -10.22 3.67 -13.44
CA ARG A 105 -10.40 2.72 -14.55
C ARG A 105 -10.52 1.27 -14.12
N ALA A 106 -9.98 0.91 -12.96
CA ALA A 106 -9.82 -0.49 -12.61
C ALA A 106 -10.43 -0.87 -11.25
N PHE A 107 -10.44 0.03 -10.27
CA PHE A 107 -10.82 -0.35 -8.90
C PHE A 107 -12.27 -0.83 -8.82
N ASP A 108 -13.21 -0.01 -9.28
CA ASP A 108 -14.64 -0.35 -9.23
C ASP A 108 -14.97 -1.53 -10.16
N HIS A 109 -14.32 -1.61 -11.33
CA HIS A 109 -14.45 -2.77 -12.24
C HIS A 109 -14.05 -4.10 -11.55
N VAL A 110 -12.95 -4.09 -10.78
CA VAL A 110 -12.54 -5.28 -10.03
C VAL A 110 -13.57 -5.63 -8.96
N VAL A 111 -14.00 -4.67 -8.16
CA VAL A 111 -15.02 -4.87 -7.12
C VAL A 111 -16.31 -5.43 -7.71
N ASP A 112 -16.80 -4.85 -8.80
CA ASP A 112 -18.04 -5.28 -9.43
C ASP A 112 -17.94 -6.68 -10.03
N SER A 113 -16.84 -6.97 -10.71
CA SER A 113 -16.59 -8.33 -11.24
C SER A 113 -16.60 -9.37 -10.13
N LEU A 114 -15.85 -9.13 -9.04
CA LEU A 114 -15.78 -10.06 -7.91
C LEU A 114 -17.12 -10.22 -7.22
N SER A 115 -17.92 -9.15 -7.07
CA SER A 115 -19.24 -9.20 -6.48
C SER A 115 -20.25 -10.03 -7.30
N LEU A 116 -20.02 -10.15 -8.61
CA LEU A 116 -20.81 -10.97 -9.52
C LEU A 116 -20.30 -12.42 -9.65
N GLY A 117 -19.31 -12.82 -8.84
CA GLY A 117 -18.72 -14.16 -8.91
C GLY A 117 -17.80 -14.37 -10.12
N LYS A 118 -17.21 -13.31 -10.67
CA LYS A 118 -16.34 -13.36 -11.85
C LYS A 118 -15.00 -12.72 -11.55
N GLN A 119 -13.94 -13.26 -12.14
CA GLN A 119 -12.65 -12.56 -12.14
C GLN A 119 -12.69 -11.36 -13.10
N PRO A 120 -11.97 -10.28 -12.77
CA PRO A 120 -11.94 -9.07 -13.61
C PRO A 120 -11.24 -9.33 -14.95
N ASP A 121 -11.53 -8.49 -15.94
CA ASP A 121 -10.92 -8.59 -17.28
C ASP A 121 -9.41 -8.36 -17.23
N LYS A 122 -8.66 -9.41 -17.57
CA LYS A 122 -7.19 -9.39 -17.62
C LYS A 122 -6.65 -8.35 -18.62
N LYS A 123 -7.33 -8.11 -19.74
CA LYS A 123 -6.88 -7.12 -20.73
C LYS A 123 -6.95 -5.70 -20.19
N LEU A 124 -8.02 -5.40 -19.44
CA LEU A 124 -8.15 -4.11 -18.76
C LEU A 124 -7.05 -3.96 -17.69
N LEU A 125 -6.88 -4.97 -16.84
CA LEU A 125 -5.88 -4.93 -15.77
C LEU A 125 -4.45 -4.80 -16.30
N ASN A 126 -4.11 -5.49 -17.40
CA ASN A 126 -2.80 -5.36 -18.04
C ASN A 126 -2.54 -3.94 -18.59
N LYS A 127 -3.57 -3.25 -19.06
CA LYS A 127 -3.45 -1.85 -19.53
C LYS A 127 -3.26 -0.86 -18.38
N VAL A 128 -3.86 -1.12 -17.22
CA VAL A 128 -3.81 -0.23 -16.06
C VAL A 128 -2.67 -0.59 -15.12
N GLY A 129 -2.52 -1.86 -14.78
CA GLY A 129 -1.43 -2.41 -13.98
C GLY A 129 -1.50 -2.12 -12.48
N TYR A 130 -2.50 -1.39 -11.99
CA TYR A 130 -2.64 -1.04 -10.57
C TYR A 130 -4.09 -0.76 -10.19
N LEU A 131 -4.43 -0.96 -8.93
CA LEU A 131 -5.72 -0.58 -8.34
C LEU A 131 -5.63 0.70 -7.50
N TYR A 132 -4.46 0.99 -6.96
CA TYR A 132 -4.14 2.24 -6.28
C TYR A 132 -2.96 2.93 -6.93
N ARG A 133 -3.01 4.26 -6.98
CA ARG A 133 -1.91 5.12 -7.40
C ARG A 133 -1.49 6.01 -6.25
N THR A 134 -0.23 5.91 -5.85
CA THR A 134 0.31 6.66 -4.72
C THR A 134 0.98 7.96 -5.16
N THR A 135 1.07 8.91 -4.24
CA THR A 135 1.99 10.04 -4.34
C THR A 135 3.42 9.59 -4.08
N ALA A 136 4.34 10.53 -4.22
CA ALA A 136 5.64 10.39 -3.59
C ALA A 136 5.48 10.10 -2.09
N VAL A 137 6.36 9.29 -1.55
CA VAL A 137 6.37 8.96 -0.15
C VAL A 137 6.85 10.16 0.65
N TYR A 138 6.09 10.54 1.66
CA TYR A 138 6.42 11.64 2.57
C TYR A 138 7.12 11.12 3.83
N GLY A 139 7.79 12.02 4.56
CA GLY A 139 8.51 11.69 5.79
C GLY A 139 9.90 11.11 5.55
N SER A 140 10.12 10.41 4.47
CA SER A 140 11.44 9.98 4.01
C SER A 140 12.13 11.04 3.16
N GLY A 141 11.63 12.25 3.20
CA GLY A 141 12.07 13.30 2.33
C GLY A 141 11.97 12.83 0.89
N LYS A 142 12.80 12.95 0.08
CA LYS A 142 12.80 12.40 -1.27
C LYS A 142 13.13 10.93 -1.20
N PHE A 143 12.28 10.21 -0.57
CA PHE A 143 12.25 8.83 -0.21
C PHE A 143 13.63 8.20 0.10
N GLY A 144 13.81 7.78 1.30
CA GLY A 144 15.03 7.11 1.73
C GLY A 144 16.25 8.01 1.94
N LEU A 145 16.17 9.32 1.62
CA LEU A 145 17.25 10.24 1.87
C LEU A 145 17.13 10.94 3.23
N ALA A 146 15.98 11.56 3.52
CA ALA A 146 15.82 12.30 4.78
C ALA A 146 15.74 11.38 6.00
N ASP A 147 15.06 10.23 5.88
CA ASP A 147 14.88 9.29 6.99
C ASP A 147 15.96 8.22 7.08
N ARG A 148 16.88 8.19 6.16
CA ARG A 148 17.94 7.21 6.12
C ARG A 148 18.77 7.16 7.41
N PHE A 149 19.03 8.29 8.00
CA PHE A 149 19.74 8.39 9.28
C PHE A 149 18.95 7.81 10.45
N ARG A 150 17.63 7.86 10.38
CA ARG A 150 16.72 7.35 11.42
C ARG A 150 16.62 5.85 11.44
N ILE A 151 16.92 5.19 10.32
CA ILE A 151 16.83 3.74 10.17
C ILE A 151 18.17 3.05 9.96
N LYS A 152 19.29 3.76 10.10
CA LYS A 152 20.65 3.24 9.87
C LYS A 152 20.97 1.98 10.68
N ASP A 153 20.38 1.84 11.86
CA ASP A 153 20.60 0.70 12.75
C ASP A 153 19.69 -0.50 12.41
N ARG A 154 18.81 -0.35 11.42
CA ARG A 154 17.88 -1.37 10.93
C ARG A 154 18.39 -1.91 9.60
N LYS A 155 19.49 -2.67 9.66
CA LYS A 155 20.21 -3.18 8.47
C LYS A 155 19.31 -3.94 7.50
N GLU A 156 18.29 -4.61 8.01
CA GLU A 156 17.33 -5.39 7.22
C GLU A 156 16.48 -4.57 6.25
N ILE A 157 16.28 -3.29 6.56
CA ILE A 157 15.53 -2.34 5.70
C ILE A 157 16.31 -1.07 5.39
N TYR A 158 17.58 -1.01 5.72
CA TYR A 158 18.43 0.19 5.55
C TYR A 158 18.75 0.48 4.08
N GLY A 159 18.20 -0.02 3.15
CA GLY A 159 18.30 0.43 1.76
C GLY A 159 17.10 1.31 1.40
N PRO A 160 17.28 2.39 0.65
CA PRO A 160 16.17 3.27 0.28
C PRO A 160 15.04 2.51 -0.41
N PHE A 161 15.35 1.47 -1.16
CA PHE A 161 14.37 0.68 -1.89
C PHE A 161 13.81 -0.50 -1.11
N ARG A 162 14.47 -0.98 -0.09
CA ARG A 162 13.94 -2.07 0.77
C ARG A 162 12.73 -1.60 1.56
N LEU A 163 12.81 -0.40 2.13
CA LEU A 163 11.72 0.22 2.84
C LEU A 163 10.53 0.49 1.89
N GLU A 164 10.80 1.02 0.71
CA GLU A 164 9.77 1.25 -0.32
C GLU A 164 9.09 -0.06 -0.74
N MET A 165 9.85 -1.11 -0.91
CA MET A 165 9.31 -2.41 -1.28
C MET A 165 8.43 -3.02 -0.21
N MET A 166 8.82 -2.89 1.05
CA MET A 166 7.98 -3.31 2.17
C MET A 166 6.65 -2.55 2.16
N LEU A 167 6.71 -1.23 1.97
CA LEU A 167 5.51 -0.39 1.84
C LEU A 167 4.64 -0.85 0.67
N VAL A 168 5.22 -1.01 -0.52
CA VAL A 168 4.48 -1.44 -1.73
C VAL A 168 3.81 -2.79 -1.52
N TYR A 169 4.51 -3.74 -0.92
CA TYR A 169 3.91 -5.04 -0.64
C TYR A 169 2.71 -4.93 0.28
N LEU A 170 2.87 -4.25 1.41
CA LEU A 170 1.79 -4.11 2.40
C LEU A 170 0.60 -3.31 1.85
N VAL A 171 0.83 -2.26 1.06
CA VAL A 171 -0.23 -1.52 0.37
C VAL A 171 -0.98 -2.41 -0.62
N ARG A 172 -0.28 -3.30 -1.33
CA ARG A 172 -0.94 -4.28 -2.20
C ARG A 172 -1.83 -5.24 -1.41
N GLN A 173 -1.35 -5.76 -0.28
CA GLN A 173 -2.17 -6.64 0.57
C GLN A 173 -3.45 -5.93 1.05
N PHE A 174 -3.30 -4.71 1.55
CA PHE A 174 -4.46 -3.89 1.91
C PHE A 174 -5.43 -3.70 0.73
N THR A 175 -4.91 -3.41 -0.46
CA THR A 175 -5.72 -3.18 -1.66
C THR A 175 -6.55 -4.41 -2.02
N PHE A 176 -5.94 -5.59 -1.99
CA PHE A 176 -6.62 -6.85 -2.31
C PHE A 176 -7.67 -7.23 -1.26
N ASP A 177 -7.32 -7.11 0.02
CA ASP A 177 -8.27 -7.32 1.10
C ASP A 177 -9.46 -6.35 1.01
N GLN A 178 -9.20 -5.09 0.65
CA GLN A 178 -10.25 -4.08 0.52
C GLN A 178 -11.21 -4.39 -0.64
N VAL A 179 -10.72 -4.74 -1.82
CA VAL A 179 -11.62 -5.08 -2.95
C VAL A 179 -12.41 -6.34 -2.67
N ASN A 180 -11.81 -7.36 -2.06
CA ASN A 180 -12.50 -8.58 -1.64
C ASN A 180 -13.58 -8.27 -0.59
N HIS A 181 -13.26 -7.44 0.40
CA HIS A 181 -14.20 -7.01 1.44
C HIS A 181 -15.41 -6.26 0.85
N ILE A 182 -15.17 -5.30 -0.03
CA ILE A 182 -16.25 -4.53 -0.67
C ILE A 182 -17.11 -5.45 -1.54
N ALA A 183 -16.49 -6.33 -2.35
CA ALA A 183 -17.20 -7.27 -3.19
C ALA A 183 -18.09 -8.21 -2.35
N LYS A 184 -17.54 -8.77 -1.27
CA LYS A 184 -18.30 -9.63 -0.34
C LYS A 184 -19.41 -8.87 0.37
N SER A 185 -19.21 -7.61 0.71
CA SER A 185 -20.23 -6.74 1.31
C SER A 185 -21.35 -6.39 0.33
N LYS A 186 -21.03 -6.26 -0.98
CA LYS A 186 -22.03 -6.02 -2.03
C LYS A 186 -22.91 -7.25 -2.30
N ASN A 187 -22.31 -8.43 -2.32
CA ASN A 187 -23.02 -9.67 -2.62
C ASN A 187 -22.42 -10.85 -1.85
N PRO A 188 -22.87 -11.06 -0.60
CA PRO A 188 -22.31 -12.10 0.27
C PRO A 188 -22.36 -13.52 -0.31
N ASP A 189 -23.38 -13.81 -1.14
CA ASP A 189 -23.65 -15.17 -1.62
C ASP A 189 -22.85 -15.51 -2.89
N LYS A 190 -22.57 -14.51 -3.74
CA LYS A 190 -21.95 -14.72 -5.05
C LYS A 190 -20.50 -14.25 -5.13
N ALA A 191 -20.09 -13.33 -4.25
CA ALA A 191 -18.78 -12.75 -4.33
C ALA A 191 -17.67 -13.77 -4.17
N ILE A 192 -16.66 -13.65 -5.00
CA ILE A 192 -15.43 -14.44 -4.96
C ILE A 192 -14.23 -13.52 -4.63
N GLU A 193 -13.14 -14.12 -4.23
CA GLU A 193 -11.88 -13.39 -4.01
C GLU A 193 -11.10 -13.20 -5.31
N LEU A 194 -10.28 -12.17 -5.33
CA LEU A 194 -9.38 -11.89 -6.45
C LEU A 194 -8.35 -13.01 -6.58
N ASP A 195 -8.28 -13.61 -7.76
CA ASP A 195 -7.34 -14.70 -8.07
C ASP A 195 -5.89 -14.26 -7.85
N GLU A 196 -5.10 -15.10 -7.18
CA GLU A 196 -3.70 -14.79 -6.85
C GLU A 196 -2.83 -14.51 -8.09
N ASN A 197 -3.07 -15.19 -9.20
CA ASN A 197 -2.30 -14.97 -10.43
C ASN A 197 -2.64 -13.62 -11.06
N ILE A 198 -3.88 -13.15 -10.89
CA ILE A 198 -4.27 -11.80 -11.28
C ILE A 198 -3.65 -10.79 -10.33
N ALA A 199 -3.76 -11.00 -9.03
CA ALA A 199 -3.18 -10.14 -8.01
C ALA A 199 -1.66 -9.97 -8.17
N ARG A 200 -0.93 -11.04 -8.54
CA ARG A 200 0.51 -11.00 -8.82
C ARG A 200 0.89 -10.03 -9.94
N ASN A 201 -0.01 -9.79 -10.90
CA ASN A 201 0.22 -8.89 -12.03
C ASN A 201 -0.17 -7.43 -11.74
N LEU A 202 -0.65 -7.13 -10.53
CA LEU A 202 -1.00 -5.78 -10.11
C LEU A 202 0.08 -5.20 -9.19
N GLY A 203 0.60 -4.05 -9.57
CA GLY A 203 1.51 -3.24 -8.77
C GLY A 203 0.79 -2.09 -8.08
N ILE A 204 1.58 -1.11 -7.66
CA ILE A 204 1.10 0.19 -7.19
C ILE A 204 1.54 1.24 -8.20
N GLY A 205 0.58 2.00 -8.72
CA GLY A 205 0.87 3.15 -9.58
C GLY A 205 1.57 4.25 -8.79
N ASN A 206 2.44 5.02 -9.45
CA ASN A 206 3.11 6.16 -8.85
C ASN A 206 3.02 7.37 -9.77
N SER A 207 2.62 8.51 -9.20
CA SER A 207 2.47 9.75 -9.95
C SER A 207 3.78 10.47 -10.22
N THR A 208 4.85 10.12 -9.51
CA THR A 208 6.15 10.80 -9.58
C THR A 208 7.22 10.03 -10.38
N GLY A 209 6.86 8.87 -10.93
CA GLY A 209 7.81 7.98 -11.62
C GLY A 209 8.78 7.23 -10.71
N LEU A 210 8.65 7.37 -9.39
CA LEU A 210 9.47 6.66 -8.39
C LEU A 210 8.88 5.32 -7.98
N GLY A 211 7.64 5.03 -8.38
CA GLY A 211 7.02 3.73 -8.14
C GLY A 211 7.60 2.65 -9.02
N MET A 212 7.59 1.44 -8.53
CA MET A 212 7.98 0.29 -9.33
C MET A 212 6.89 -0.04 -10.35
N ALA A 213 7.30 -0.19 -11.60
CA ALA A 213 6.40 -0.68 -12.62
C ALA A 213 5.89 -2.09 -12.25
N PRO A 214 4.62 -2.41 -12.54
CA PRO A 214 4.04 -3.71 -12.18
C PRO A 214 4.88 -4.91 -12.63
N PHE A 215 5.46 -4.85 -13.82
CA PHE A 215 6.30 -5.93 -14.34
C PHE A 215 7.59 -6.13 -13.53
N ILE A 216 8.16 -5.08 -12.93
CA ILE A 216 9.33 -5.20 -12.04
C ILE A 216 8.92 -5.88 -10.74
N VAL A 217 7.81 -5.46 -10.14
CA VAL A 217 7.29 -6.02 -8.89
C VAL A 217 6.96 -7.50 -9.03
N ASN A 218 6.48 -7.90 -10.19
CA ASN A 218 6.03 -9.27 -10.45
C ASN A 218 7.13 -10.20 -10.98
N HIS A 219 8.29 -9.65 -11.32
CA HIS A 219 9.41 -10.44 -11.83
C HIS A 219 10.55 -10.47 -10.81
N PRO A 220 10.72 -11.56 -10.06
CA PRO A 220 11.68 -11.60 -8.94
C PRO A 220 13.11 -11.22 -9.34
N THR A 221 13.55 -11.66 -10.52
CA THR A 221 14.90 -11.36 -11.02
C THR A 221 15.05 -9.88 -11.40
N LEU A 222 14.09 -9.30 -12.10
CA LEU A 222 14.12 -7.88 -12.45
C LEU A 222 14.07 -7.00 -11.21
N LEU A 223 13.23 -7.36 -10.25
CA LEU A 223 13.14 -6.67 -8.97
C LEU A 223 14.46 -6.73 -8.20
N HIS A 224 15.05 -7.92 -8.09
CA HIS A 224 16.34 -8.11 -7.45
C HIS A 224 17.44 -7.26 -8.12
N ASN A 225 17.54 -7.30 -9.43
CA ASN A 225 18.50 -6.53 -10.20
C ASN A 225 18.27 -5.03 -10.05
N TRP A 226 17.03 -4.59 -10.04
CA TRP A 226 16.69 -3.18 -9.88
C TRP A 226 17.11 -2.66 -8.50
N ILE A 227 16.87 -3.43 -7.42
CA ILE A 227 17.33 -3.09 -6.08
C ILE A 227 18.85 -3.03 -6.05
N TYR A 228 19.50 -4.07 -6.52
CA TYR A 228 20.97 -4.16 -6.52
C TYR A 228 21.64 -3.00 -7.27
N CYS A 229 21.09 -2.60 -8.42
CA CYS A 229 21.60 -1.46 -9.18
C CYS A 229 21.36 -0.11 -8.49
N ARG A 230 20.36 -0.03 -7.62
CA ARG A 230 19.98 1.21 -6.94
C ARG A 230 20.62 1.36 -5.56
N GLU A 231 21.01 0.27 -4.95
CA GLU A 231 21.73 0.27 -3.66
C GLU A 231 23.25 0.48 -3.80
N LYS A 232 23.78 0.40 -5.01
CA LYS A 232 25.14 0.77 -5.39
C LYS A 232 25.25 2.26 -5.72
#